data_1fea8adf2a6880b4be140d4cd2a8adde
#
_entry.id   1fea8adf2a6880b4be140d4cd2a8adde
#
_cell.length_a   1.000
_cell.length_b   1.000
_cell.length_c   1.000
_cell.angle_alpha   90.00
_cell.angle_beta   90.00
_cell.angle_gamma   90.00
#
_symmetry.space_group_name_H-M   'P 1'
#
loop_
_entity.id
_entity.type
_entity.pdbx_description
1 polymer ?
#
loop_
_entity_poly.entity_id
_entity_poly.type
_entity_poly.pdbx_seq_one_letter_code
_entity_poly.pdbx_strand_id
1 'polypeptide(L)'
;FWKDIVIVGLALFSTMFGAGNLIFPPQIGLFSGQEWFLGAMGLLLGGIVLPVMALWAVNNVGEGSEDLMGHVSPWCYNAFYLVSCTLIAMGSTLPKSAATTYEIGIQPLFPQVPNWAVIIVFFVLVYFFACDRESVIDKLGKYMTPILLVLLAIVLIKGVVTPVGEPVDTGIGNPFGDAMLTAYNTGD
;
A
#
# COMPACT_ATOMS: atom_id res chain seq x y z
N PHE A 1 -24.62 13.79 0.35
CA PHE A 1 -23.91 13.67 1.62
C PHE A 1 -23.40 12.26 1.89
N TRP A 2 -24.26 11.23 2.10
CA TRP A 2 -23.81 9.85 2.35
C TRP A 2 -23.07 9.23 1.17
N LYS A 3 -23.51 9.48 -0.05
CA LYS A 3 -22.84 9.03 -1.26
C LYS A 3 -21.44 9.62 -1.38
N ASP A 4 -21.30 10.90 -1.08
CA ASP A 4 -20.02 11.60 -1.18
C ASP A 4 -19.03 11.09 -0.12
N ILE A 5 -19.51 10.84 1.12
CA ILE A 5 -18.71 10.22 2.18
C ILE A 5 -18.20 8.84 1.75
N VAL A 6 -19.07 8.01 1.16
CA VAL A 6 -18.68 6.67 0.70
C VAL A 6 -17.66 6.76 -0.45
N ILE A 7 -17.87 7.66 -1.43
CA ILE A 7 -16.93 7.82 -2.54
C ILE A 7 -15.57 8.30 -2.05
N VAL A 8 -15.54 9.31 -1.17
CA VAL A 8 -14.29 9.82 -0.58
C VAL A 8 -13.62 8.75 0.29
N GLY A 9 -14.39 8.02 1.09
CA GLY A 9 -13.86 6.92 1.89
C GLY A 9 -13.25 5.79 1.04
N LEU A 10 -13.91 5.42 -0.05
CA LEU A 10 -13.41 4.44 -1.01
C LEU A 10 -12.16 4.97 -1.76
N ALA A 11 -12.13 6.25 -2.09
CA ALA A 11 -10.95 6.86 -2.69
C ALA A 11 -9.76 6.87 -1.72
N LEU A 12 -9.97 7.23 -0.45
CA LEU A 12 -8.95 7.14 0.60
C LEU A 12 -8.44 5.71 0.79
N PHE A 13 -9.35 4.74 0.83
CA PHE A 13 -8.96 3.33 0.88
C PHE A 13 -8.06 2.96 -0.30
N SER A 14 -8.43 3.36 -1.52
CA SER A 14 -7.63 3.07 -2.73
C SER A 14 -6.25 3.71 -2.71
N THR A 15 -6.11 4.92 -2.15
CA THR A 15 -4.81 5.59 -2.04
C THR A 15 -3.90 4.96 -0.98
N MET A 16 -4.48 4.38 0.07
CA MET A 16 -3.73 3.70 1.14
C MET A 16 -3.47 2.22 0.83
N PHE A 17 -4.23 1.63 -0.10
CA PHE A 17 -4.10 0.23 -0.47
C PHE A 17 -3.12 0.07 -1.63
N GLY A 18 -1.85 -0.17 -1.31
CA GLY A 18 -0.78 -0.39 -2.27
C GLY A 18 -0.52 -1.87 -2.56
N ALA A 19 0.44 -2.13 -3.43
CA ALA A 19 0.90 -3.48 -3.77
C ALA A 19 1.47 -4.22 -2.55
N GLY A 20 2.07 -3.49 -1.61
CA GLY A 20 2.59 -4.02 -0.35
C GLY A 20 1.52 -4.69 0.49
N ASN A 21 0.31 -4.11 0.55
CA ASN A 21 -0.82 -4.69 1.29
C ASN A 21 -1.29 -6.05 0.76
N LEU A 22 -0.94 -6.41 -0.46
CA LEU A 22 -1.19 -7.75 -1.03
C LEU A 22 -0.05 -8.72 -0.79
N ILE A 23 1.18 -8.23 -0.67
CA ILE A 23 2.39 -9.07 -0.61
C ILE A 23 2.77 -9.37 0.83
N PHE A 24 2.81 -8.35 1.69
CA PHE A 24 3.36 -8.51 3.04
C PHE A 24 2.51 -9.35 3.99
N PRO A 25 1.17 -9.24 4.04
CA PRO A 25 0.37 -10.09 4.92
C PRO A 25 0.56 -11.58 4.66
N PRO A 26 0.53 -12.08 3.41
CA PRO A 26 0.85 -13.48 3.14
C PRO A 26 2.29 -13.87 3.50
N GLN A 27 3.27 -13.02 3.24
CA GLN A 27 4.66 -13.27 3.61
C GLN A 27 4.82 -13.38 5.12
N ILE A 28 4.23 -12.44 5.87
CA ILE A 28 4.23 -12.47 7.33
C ILE A 28 3.56 -13.74 7.85
N GLY A 29 2.44 -14.13 7.26
CA GLY A 29 1.78 -15.39 7.58
C GLY A 29 2.67 -16.62 7.35
N LEU A 30 3.42 -16.64 6.25
CA LEU A 30 4.34 -17.73 5.91
C LEU A 30 5.49 -17.83 6.91
N PHE A 31 6.15 -16.74 7.27
CA PHE A 31 7.26 -16.82 8.19
C PHE A 31 6.84 -16.94 9.66
N SER A 32 5.66 -16.43 10.03
CA SER A 32 5.13 -16.58 11.40
C SER A 32 4.57 -17.98 11.66
N GLY A 33 4.18 -18.73 10.63
CA GLY A 33 3.72 -20.10 10.74
C GLY A 33 2.59 -20.28 11.76
N GLN A 34 2.82 -21.12 12.78
CA GLN A 34 1.84 -21.37 13.86
C GLN A 34 1.55 -20.11 14.69
N GLU A 35 2.50 -19.19 14.79
CA GLU A 35 2.37 -17.95 15.54
C GLU A 35 1.87 -16.78 14.65
N TRP A 36 1.12 -17.09 13.60
CA TRP A 36 0.57 -16.12 12.65
C TRP A 36 -0.19 -14.98 13.31
N PHE A 37 -0.84 -15.25 14.45
CA PHE A 37 -1.57 -14.22 15.18
C PHE A 37 -0.64 -13.14 15.74
N LEU A 38 0.52 -13.51 16.29
CA LEU A 38 1.54 -12.56 16.74
C LEU A 38 2.12 -11.77 15.56
N GLY A 39 2.36 -12.44 14.43
CA GLY A 39 2.76 -11.78 13.19
C GLY A 39 1.73 -10.77 12.69
N ALA A 40 0.44 -11.13 12.71
CA ALA A 40 -0.66 -10.22 12.35
C ALA A 40 -0.73 -9.00 13.30
N MET A 41 -0.53 -9.19 14.60
CA MET A 41 -0.47 -8.09 15.57
C MET A 41 0.71 -7.13 15.30
N GLY A 42 1.88 -7.68 14.96
CA GLY A 42 3.05 -6.90 14.58
C GLY A 42 2.80 -6.06 13.33
N LEU A 43 2.22 -6.68 12.29
CA LEU A 43 1.81 -5.99 11.06
C LEU A 43 0.80 -4.88 11.34
N LEU A 44 -0.20 -5.13 12.16
CA LEU A 44 -1.25 -4.18 12.51
C LEU A 44 -0.66 -2.95 13.23
N LEU A 45 0.24 -3.16 14.17
CA LEU A 45 0.91 -2.06 14.88
C LEU A 45 1.83 -1.27 13.96
N GLY A 46 2.72 -1.95 13.21
CA GLY A 46 3.70 -1.29 12.36
C GLY A 46 3.11 -0.64 11.11
N GLY A 47 2.17 -1.34 10.45
CA GLY A 47 1.63 -0.92 9.16
C GLY A 47 0.32 -0.11 9.22
N ILE A 48 -0.44 -0.20 10.30
CA ILE A 48 -1.75 0.48 10.41
C ILE A 48 -1.78 1.50 11.53
N VAL A 49 -1.46 1.09 12.76
CA VAL A 49 -1.61 1.98 13.93
C VAL A 49 -0.68 3.18 13.85
N LEU A 50 0.58 2.99 13.49
CA LEU A 50 1.55 4.09 13.38
C LEU A 50 1.15 5.11 12.30
N PRO A 51 0.82 4.74 11.05
CA PRO A 51 0.33 5.70 10.05
C PRO A 51 -0.95 6.42 10.45
N VAL A 52 -1.91 5.71 11.07
CA VAL A 52 -3.16 6.34 11.54
C VAL A 52 -2.90 7.33 12.66
N MET A 53 -2.00 7.02 13.61
CA MET A 53 -1.59 7.97 14.64
C MET A 53 -0.89 9.19 14.04
N ALA A 54 -0.05 9.01 13.04
CA ALA A 54 0.61 10.11 12.32
C ALA A 54 -0.42 11.02 11.62
N LEU A 55 -1.39 10.45 10.91
CA LEU A 55 -2.48 11.20 10.29
C LEU A 55 -3.32 11.95 11.32
N TRP A 56 -3.64 11.30 12.44
CA TRP A 56 -4.38 11.94 13.53
C TRP A 56 -3.60 13.09 14.17
N ALA A 57 -2.29 12.92 14.36
CA ALA A 57 -1.43 13.99 14.87
C ALA A 57 -1.37 15.20 13.92
N VAL A 58 -1.17 14.98 12.60
CA VAL A 58 -1.18 16.03 11.59
C VAL A 58 -2.52 16.79 11.58
N ASN A 59 -3.63 16.07 11.65
CA ASN A 59 -4.98 16.65 11.62
C ASN A 59 -5.31 17.49 12.87
N ASN A 60 -4.64 17.23 14.00
CA ASN A 60 -4.82 18.01 15.24
C ASN A 60 -3.92 19.26 15.31
N VAL A 61 -2.86 19.33 14.51
CA VAL A 61 -1.89 20.45 14.56
C VAL A 61 -2.31 21.59 13.62
N GLY A 62 -3.03 21.30 12.52
CA GLY A 62 -3.46 22.33 11.57
C GLY A 62 -4.20 21.77 10.37
N GLU A 63 -4.49 22.63 9.40
CA GLU A 63 -5.21 22.25 8.18
C GLU A 63 -4.33 21.53 7.15
N GLY A 64 -3.01 21.44 7.38
CA GLY A 64 -2.10 20.77 6.46
C GLY A 64 -0.68 20.61 6.99
N SER A 65 0.13 19.89 6.22
CA SER A 65 1.56 19.70 6.51
C SER A 65 2.36 21.03 6.48
N GLU A 66 1.82 22.06 5.84
CA GLU A 66 2.38 23.41 5.82
C GLU A 66 2.41 24.02 7.22
N ASP A 67 1.36 23.85 8.01
CA ASP A 67 1.26 24.37 9.35
C ASP A 67 2.25 23.70 10.30
N LEU A 68 2.53 22.42 10.09
CA LEU A 68 3.47 21.66 10.90
C LEU A 68 4.93 22.14 10.72
N MET A 69 5.32 22.42 9.49
CA MET A 69 6.70 22.77 9.12
C MET A 69 6.89 24.27 8.84
N GLY A 70 5.83 25.03 8.58
CA GLY A 70 5.86 26.44 8.30
C GLY A 70 6.40 27.28 9.46
N HIS A 71 6.30 26.77 10.70
CA HIS A 71 6.89 27.39 11.90
C HIS A 71 8.42 27.40 11.88
N VAL A 72 9.08 26.54 11.11
CA VAL A 72 10.54 26.51 11.00
C VAL A 72 11.01 27.47 9.91
N SER A 73 10.55 27.31 8.70
CA SER A 73 10.81 28.22 7.56
C SER A 73 10.03 27.75 6.32
N PRO A 74 9.44 28.65 5.51
CA PRO A 74 8.78 28.29 4.25
C PRO A 74 9.70 27.61 3.24
N TRP A 75 10.98 27.97 3.24
CA TRP A 75 11.99 27.33 2.38
C TRP A 75 12.26 25.89 2.80
N CYS A 76 12.33 25.64 4.11
CA CYS A 76 12.56 24.30 4.65
C CYS A 76 11.41 23.35 4.31
N TYR A 77 10.17 23.82 4.40
CA TYR A 77 8.97 23.07 3.99
C TYR A 77 9.03 22.69 2.51
N ASN A 78 9.26 23.66 1.62
CA ASN A 78 9.30 23.41 0.19
C ASN A 78 10.42 22.45 -0.22
N ALA A 79 11.61 22.61 0.37
CA ALA A 79 12.74 21.72 0.12
C ALA A 79 12.46 20.29 0.61
N PHE A 80 11.95 20.14 1.83
CA PHE A 80 11.57 18.85 2.40
C PHE A 80 10.48 18.17 1.58
N TYR A 81 9.43 18.90 1.20
CA TYR A 81 8.33 18.37 0.40
C TYR A 81 8.81 17.89 -0.97
N LEU A 82 9.60 18.70 -1.67
CA LEU A 82 10.15 18.38 -2.99
C LEU A 82 11.06 17.14 -2.92
N VAL A 83 11.97 17.10 -1.95
CA VAL A 83 12.90 15.97 -1.76
C VAL A 83 12.13 14.70 -1.39
N SER A 84 11.20 14.79 -0.43
CA SER A 84 10.42 13.63 0.01
C SER A 84 9.54 13.09 -1.11
N CYS A 85 8.80 13.94 -1.82
CA CYS A 85 7.96 13.51 -2.94
C CYS A 85 8.80 12.88 -4.06
N THR A 86 9.96 13.45 -4.38
CA THR A 86 10.83 12.91 -5.43
C THR A 86 11.44 11.56 -5.02
N LEU A 87 11.97 11.46 -3.81
CA LEU A 87 12.59 10.23 -3.32
C LEU A 87 11.55 9.11 -3.14
N ILE A 88 10.40 9.41 -2.54
CA ILE A 88 9.35 8.40 -2.31
C ILE A 88 8.71 8.00 -3.62
N ALA A 89 8.23 8.95 -4.42
CA ALA A 89 7.50 8.62 -5.64
C ALA A 89 8.41 8.00 -6.71
N MET A 90 9.52 8.67 -7.06
CA MET A 90 10.39 8.24 -8.16
C MET A 90 11.44 7.20 -7.73
N GLY A 91 11.93 7.29 -6.49
CA GLY A 91 13.00 6.42 -6.00
C GLY A 91 12.51 5.08 -5.43
N SER A 92 11.27 5.00 -4.96
CA SER A 92 10.76 3.81 -4.27
C SER A 92 9.42 3.33 -4.83
N THR A 93 8.36 4.10 -4.68
CA THR A 93 6.98 3.62 -4.88
C THR A 93 6.67 3.25 -6.32
N LEU A 94 7.00 4.11 -7.29
CA LEU A 94 6.71 3.84 -8.71
C LEU A 94 7.51 2.65 -9.27
N PRO A 95 8.85 2.56 -9.08
CA PRO A 95 9.60 1.41 -9.55
C PRO A 95 9.15 0.10 -8.89
N LYS A 96 8.88 0.11 -7.57
CA LYS A 96 8.39 -1.03 -6.83
C LYS A 96 7.03 -1.51 -7.36
N SER A 97 6.09 -0.60 -7.59
CA SER A 97 4.76 -0.93 -8.13
C SER A 97 4.86 -1.51 -9.54
N ALA A 98 5.74 -0.96 -10.39
CA ALA A 98 5.96 -1.48 -11.74
C ALA A 98 6.58 -2.89 -11.71
N ALA A 99 7.59 -3.11 -10.86
CA ALA A 99 8.22 -4.42 -10.69
C ALA A 99 7.22 -5.46 -10.16
N THR A 100 6.46 -5.12 -9.14
CA THR A 100 5.42 -5.99 -8.56
C THR A 100 4.34 -6.36 -9.58
N THR A 101 3.91 -5.40 -10.41
CA THR A 101 2.94 -5.66 -11.47
C THR A 101 3.47 -6.69 -12.46
N TYR A 102 4.76 -6.62 -12.79
CA TYR A 102 5.39 -7.63 -13.64
C TYR A 102 5.54 -8.98 -12.93
N GLU A 103 6.18 -9.02 -11.76
CA GLU A 103 6.57 -10.26 -11.08
C GLU A 103 5.37 -11.07 -10.59
N ILE A 104 4.34 -10.42 -10.08
CA ILE A 104 3.17 -11.09 -9.51
C ILE A 104 2.00 -11.15 -10.49
N GLY A 105 1.81 -10.09 -11.30
CA GLY A 105 0.65 -10.01 -12.19
C GLY A 105 0.87 -10.67 -13.54
N ILE A 106 2.00 -10.44 -14.19
CA ILE A 106 2.21 -10.81 -15.60
C ILE A 106 3.09 -12.05 -15.74
N GLN A 107 4.22 -12.10 -15.06
CA GLN A 107 5.20 -13.19 -15.22
C GLN A 107 4.63 -14.59 -14.99
N PRO A 108 3.78 -14.86 -13.98
CA PRO A 108 3.21 -16.19 -13.78
C PRO A 108 2.25 -16.63 -14.87
N LEU A 109 1.57 -15.67 -15.52
CA LEU A 109 0.58 -15.95 -16.57
C LEU A 109 1.22 -15.94 -17.96
N PHE A 110 2.18 -15.04 -18.19
CA PHE A 110 2.82 -14.80 -19.49
C PHE A 110 4.34 -14.66 -19.35
N PRO A 111 5.07 -15.76 -19.08
CA PRO A 111 6.51 -15.73 -18.86
C PRO A 111 7.32 -15.27 -20.09
N GLN A 112 6.70 -15.23 -21.28
CA GLN A 112 7.34 -14.80 -22.52
C GLN A 112 7.37 -13.29 -22.70
N VAL A 113 6.58 -12.52 -21.90
CA VAL A 113 6.52 -11.06 -22.02
C VAL A 113 7.75 -10.45 -21.35
N PRO A 114 8.54 -9.65 -22.06
CA PRO A 114 9.74 -9.06 -21.49
C PRO A 114 9.37 -7.98 -20.46
N ASN A 115 10.11 -7.90 -19.36
CA ASN A 115 9.90 -6.97 -18.26
C ASN A 115 9.78 -5.51 -18.73
N TRP A 116 10.67 -5.06 -19.63
CA TRP A 116 10.69 -3.68 -20.13
C TRP A 116 9.38 -3.27 -20.83
N ALA A 117 8.71 -4.20 -21.52
CA ALA A 117 7.44 -3.91 -22.21
C ALA A 117 6.32 -3.64 -21.19
N VAL A 118 6.25 -4.43 -20.12
CA VAL A 118 5.28 -4.24 -19.04
C VAL A 118 5.51 -2.92 -18.31
N ILE A 119 6.78 -2.60 -18.02
CA ILE A 119 7.15 -1.34 -17.38
C ILE A 119 6.73 -0.14 -18.24
N ILE A 120 6.99 -0.17 -19.54
CA ILE A 120 6.57 0.92 -20.44
C ILE A 120 5.05 1.08 -20.43
N VAL A 121 4.30 -0.02 -20.58
CA VAL A 121 2.84 0.01 -20.56
C VAL A 121 2.33 0.54 -19.23
N PHE A 122 2.93 0.10 -18.12
CA PHE A 122 2.59 0.59 -16.77
C PHE A 122 2.76 2.11 -16.68
N PHE A 123 3.91 2.66 -17.05
CA PHE A 123 4.15 4.10 -16.98
C PHE A 123 3.28 4.91 -17.96
N VAL A 124 2.97 4.38 -19.14
CA VAL A 124 2.02 5.01 -20.07
C VAL A 124 0.63 5.10 -19.46
N LEU A 125 0.16 4.03 -18.80
CA LEU A 125 -1.12 4.03 -18.10
C LEU A 125 -1.11 5.01 -16.93
N VAL A 126 -0.06 5.00 -16.10
CA VAL A 126 0.09 5.96 -14.99
C VAL A 126 0.04 7.38 -15.51
N TYR A 127 0.78 7.70 -16.58
CA TYR A 127 0.76 9.02 -17.19
C TYR A 127 -0.64 9.42 -17.66
N PHE A 128 -1.33 8.53 -18.37
CA PHE A 128 -2.67 8.79 -18.88
C PHE A 128 -3.69 9.07 -17.74
N PHE A 129 -3.60 8.29 -16.66
CA PHE A 129 -4.46 8.51 -15.51
C PHE A 129 -4.07 9.75 -14.70
N ALA A 130 -2.79 10.11 -14.62
CA ALA A 130 -2.30 11.26 -13.85
C ALA A 130 -2.57 12.62 -14.53
N CYS A 131 -2.78 12.65 -15.85
CA CYS A 131 -3.03 13.89 -16.59
C CYS A 131 -4.34 14.60 -16.21
N ASP A 132 -5.32 13.86 -15.68
CA ASP A 132 -6.66 14.39 -15.39
C ASP A 132 -6.94 14.37 -13.87
N ARG A 133 -6.47 15.41 -13.17
CA ARG A 133 -6.48 15.49 -11.70
C ARG A 133 -7.85 15.34 -11.05
N GLU A 134 -8.88 15.99 -11.58
CA GLU A 134 -10.20 16.03 -10.94
C GLU A 134 -10.95 14.70 -11.12
N SER A 135 -10.75 14.03 -12.25
CA SER A 135 -11.43 12.77 -12.53
C SER A 135 -10.74 11.53 -11.95
N VAL A 136 -9.47 11.64 -11.51
CA VAL A 136 -8.73 10.49 -10.95
C VAL A 136 -9.33 10.02 -9.64
N ILE A 137 -9.62 10.93 -8.71
CA ILE A 137 -10.21 10.61 -7.39
C ILE A 137 -11.56 9.93 -7.57
N ASP A 138 -12.41 10.48 -8.45
CA ASP A 138 -13.72 9.91 -8.74
C ASP A 138 -13.63 8.55 -9.43
N LYS A 139 -12.73 8.39 -10.39
CA LYS A 139 -12.52 7.10 -11.09
C LYS A 139 -11.96 6.04 -10.14
N LEU A 140 -11.00 6.39 -9.29
CA LEU A 140 -10.45 5.50 -8.27
C LEU A 140 -11.54 5.05 -7.30
N GLY A 141 -12.23 5.99 -6.67
CA GLY A 141 -13.25 5.67 -5.66
C GLY A 141 -14.48 4.97 -6.22
N LYS A 142 -14.91 5.33 -7.44
CA LYS A 142 -16.16 4.84 -8.03
C LYS A 142 -16.01 3.50 -8.75
N TYR A 143 -14.88 3.25 -9.42
CA TYR A 143 -14.69 2.07 -10.25
C TYR A 143 -13.60 1.13 -9.75
N MET A 144 -12.40 1.65 -9.49
CA MET A 144 -11.26 0.79 -9.15
C MET A 144 -11.39 0.19 -7.76
N THR A 145 -11.80 0.97 -6.76
CA THR A 145 -11.93 0.48 -5.39
C THR A 145 -12.97 -0.63 -5.21
N PRO A 146 -14.20 -0.53 -5.77
CA PRO A 146 -15.15 -1.65 -5.71
C PRO A 146 -14.65 -2.92 -6.38
N ILE A 147 -13.98 -2.80 -7.53
CA ILE A 147 -13.38 -3.96 -8.22
C ILE A 147 -12.30 -4.60 -7.32
N LEU A 148 -11.43 -3.80 -6.75
CA LEU A 148 -10.37 -4.26 -5.85
C LEU A 148 -10.95 -4.95 -4.60
N LEU A 149 -11.99 -4.40 -3.99
CA LEU A 149 -12.66 -5.01 -2.84
C LEU A 149 -13.31 -6.35 -3.18
N VAL A 150 -13.92 -6.47 -4.35
CA VAL A 150 -14.50 -7.73 -4.83
C VAL A 150 -13.40 -8.76 -5.05
N LEU A 151 -12.31 -8.40 -5.71
CA LEU A 151 -11.16 -9.30 -5.91
C LEU A 151 -10.55 -9.74 -4.58
N LEU A 152 -10.37 -8.80 -3.64
CA LEU A 152 -9.87 -9.11 -2.31
C LEU A 152 -10.80 -10.08 -1.57
N ALA A 153 -12.12 -9.84 -1.62
CA ALA A 153 -13.10 -10.73 -1.02
C ALA A 153 -13.04 -12.16 -1.62
N ILE A 154 -12.90 -12.27 -2.95
CA ILE A 154 -12.73 -13.57 -3.62
C ILE A 154 -11.48 -14.29 -3.13
N VAL A 155 -10.35 -13.59 -3.03
CA VAL A 155 -9.09 -14.18 -2.55
C VAL A 155 -9.22 -14.64 -1.09
N LEU A 156 -9.82 -13.82 -0.23
CA LEU A 156 -10.05 -14.16 1.18
C LEU A 156 -10.98 -15.37 1.33
N ILE A 157 -12.11 -15.37 0.63
CA ILE A 157 -13.06 -16.51 0.66
C ILE A 157 -12.38 -17.77 0.17
N LYS A 158 -11.63 -17.70 -0.93
CA LYS A 158 -10.90 -18.85 -1.44
C LYS A 158 -9.84 -19.35 -0.46
N GLY A 159 -9.12 -18.47 0.21
CA GLY A 159 -8.11 -18.81 1.22
C GLY A 159 -8.73 -19.54 2.43
N VAL A 160 -9.93 -19.14 2.84
CA VAL A 160 -10.65 -19.79 3.95
C VAL A 160 -11.26 -21.13 3.53
N VAL A 161 -11.85 -21.20 2.34
CA VAL A 161 -12.55 -22.42 1.85
C VAL A 161 -11.56 -23.51 1.40
N THR A 162 -10.44 -23.10 0.82
CA THR A 162 -9.40 -24.04 0.36
C THR A 162 -8.05 -23.62 0.95
N PRO A 163 -7.80 -23.92 2.23
CA PRO A 163 -6.52 -23.62 2.85
C PRO A 163 -5.39 -24.37 2.12
N VAL A 164 -4.30 -23.67 1.84
CA VAL A 164 -3.17 -24.19 1.06
C VAL A 164 -2.32 -25.17 1.86
N GLY A 165 -2.46 -25.19 3.20
CA GLY A 165 -1.73 -26.07 4.09
C GLY A 165 -1.98 -25.72 5.55
N GLU A 166 -1.45 -26.59 6.44
CA GLU A 166 -1.45 -26.30 7.88
C GLU A 166 -0.29 -25.40 8.26
N PRO A 167 -0.46 -24.47 9.22
CA PRO A 167 0.62 -23.65 9.73
C PRO A 167 1.73 -24.51 10.34
N VAL A 168 2.94 -24.38 9.83
CA VAL A 168 4.12 -25.11 10.32
C VAL A 168 4.87 -24.25 11.31
N ASP A 169 5.50 -24.88 12.30
CA ASP A 169 6.42 -24.18 13.19
C ASP A 169 7.68 -23.78 12.39
N THR A 170 7.90 -22.48 12.27
CA THR A 170 9.03 -21.93 11.52
C THR A 170 10.26 -21.68 12.39
N GLY A 171 10.16 -21.86 13.72
CA GLY A 171 11.25 -21.65 14.66
C GLY A 171 11.71 -20.20 14.82
N ILE A 172 10.87 -19.24 14.39
CA ILE A 172 11.17 -17.80 14.53
C ILE A 172 11.02 -17.40 15.99
N GLY A 173 12.08 -16.83 16.55
CA GLY A 173 12.13 -16.48 17.97
C GLY A 173 11.26 -15.28 18.37
N ASN A 174 10.92 -14.37 17.43
CA ASN A 174 10.10 -13.20 17.71
C ASN A 174 9.23 -12.77 16.50
N PRO A 175 8.18 -13.54 16.16
CA PRO A 175 7.35 -13.25 14.99
C PRO A 175 6.64 -11.88 15.07
N PHE A 176 6.31 -11.40 16.26
CA PHE A 176 5.74 -10.07 16.46
C PHE A 176 6.73 -8.96 16.08
N GLY A 177 7.97 -9.01 16.60
CA GLY A 177 8.98 -7.99 16.35
C GLY A 177 9.39 -7.97 14.88
N ASP A 178 9.59 -9.13 14.28
CA ASP A 178 10.01 -9.26 12.89
C ASP A 178 8.89 -8.80 11.93
N ALA A 179 7.64 -9.10 12.25
CA ALA A 179 6.49 -8.61 11.47
C ALA A 179 6.32 -7.09 11.59
N MET A 180 6.48 -6.54 12.79
CA MET A 180 6.40 -5.10 13.02
C MET A 180 7.51 -4.35 12.27
N LEU A 181 8.75 -4.84 12.32
CA LEU A 181 9.88 -4.27 11.59
C LEU A 181 9.68 -4.39 10.07
N THR A 182 9.19 -5.53 9.61
CA THR A 182 8.87 -5.74 8.20
C THR A 182 7.81 -4.73 7.75
N ALA A 183 6.71 -4.59 8.48
CA ALA A 183 5.67 -3.63 8.17
C ALA A 183 6.19 -2.18 8.15
N TYR A 184 7.03 -1.80 9.11
CA TYR A 184 7.62 -0.47 9.16
C TYR A 184 8.60 -0.22 7.99
N ASN A 185 9.41 -1.21 7.65
CA ASN A 185 10.42 -1.11 6.58
C ASN A 185 9.80 -1.13 5.17
N THR A 186 8.56 -1.56 5.00
CA THR A 186 7.90 -1.53 3.68
C THR A 186 7.66 -0.13 3.17
N GLY A 187 7.47 0.84 4.07
CA GLY A 187 7.19 2.23 3.74
C GLY A 187 5.87 2.42 2.97
N ASP A 188 4.98 1.45 3.05
CA ASP A 188 3.66 1.48 2.38
C ASP A 188 2.59 2.06 3.31
#